data_5c226b27c6f80ef2e3bb29540608ee53
#
_entry.id   5c226b27c6f80ef2e3bb29540608ee53
#
_cell.length_a   1.000
_cell.length_b   1.000
_cell.length_c   1.000
_cell.angle_alpha   90.00
_cell.angle_beta   90.00
_cell.angle_gamma   90.00
#
_symmetry.space_group_name_H-M   'P 1'
#
loop_
_entity.id
_entity.type
_entity.pdbx_description
1 polymer ?
#
loop_
_entity_poly.entity_id
_entity_poly.type
_entity_poly.pdbx_seq_one_letter_code
_entity_poly.pdbx_strand_id
1 'polypeptide(L)'
;MLEQLKLTRSQKLLHIILDPDIEELGSTIPLTGIDTYLVVLKPVKDLQALGATLAHELTHVAQFVKGTLQVTARGKRWRGKFYGLKTPYLDQPWEVQAFSKQEILFRRAIEV
;
A
#
# COMPACT_ATOMS: atom_id res chain seq x y z
N MET A 1 -9.39 1.42 -10.12
CA MET A 1 -8.64 0.86 -8.96
C MET A 1 -8.93 1.62 -7.66
N LEU A 2 -8.85 2.94 -7.65
CA LEU A 2 -9.08 3.74 -6.45
C LEU A 2 -10.49 3.58 -5.87
N GLU A 3 -11.50 3.40 -6.71
CA GLU A 3 -12.88 3.21 -6.28
C GLU A 3 -13.07 1.97 -5.43
N GLN A 4 -12.40 0.84 -5.78
CA GLN A 4 -12.49 -0.39 -5.01
C GLN A 4 -11.86 -0.23 -3.62
N LEU A 5 -10.96 0.72 -3.46
CA LEU A 5 -10.33 1.05 -2.18
C LEU A 5 -11.03 2.22 -1.46
N LYS A 6 -12.05 2.81 -2.08
CA LYS A 6 -12.82 3.94 -1.55
C LYS A 6 -11.96 5.17 -1.25
N LEU A 7 -10.97 5.42 -2.12
CA LEU A 7 -10.08 6.58 -1.98
C LEU A 7 -10.52 7.78 -2.80
N THR A 8 -11.49 7.62 -3.73
CA THR A 8 -11.90 8.67 -4.65
C THR A 8 -12.50 9.89 -3.97
N ARG A 9 -13.08 9.73 -2.78
CA ARG A 9 -13.68 10.83 -2.00
C ARG A 9 -12.78 11.33 -0.87
N SER A 10 -11.56 10.79 -0.78
CA SER A 10 -10.60 11.22 0.21
C SER A 10 -10.03 12.59 -0.17
N GLN A 11 -9.88 13.47 0.83
CA GLN A 11 -9.16 14.74 0.65
C GLN A 11 -7.65 14.58 0.87
N LYS A 12 -7.20 13.34 1.07
CA LYS A 12 -5.79 13.03 1.24
C LYS A 12 -5.06 13.14 -0.09
N LEU A 13 -3.82 13.61 -0.05
CA LEU A 13 -2.96 13.67 -1.23
C LEU A 13 -2.22 12.34 -1.40
N LEU A 14 -2.11 11.92 -2.65
CA LEU A 14 -1.39 10.70 -3.02
C LEU A 14 -0.37 11.05 -4.09
N HIS A 15 0.90 10.77 -3.82
CA HIS A 15 1.98 10.91 -4.79
C HIS A 15 2.52 9.54 -5.17
N ILE A 16 2.64 9.29 -6.47
CA ILE A 16 3.22 8.06 -7.00
C ILE A 16 4.51 8.42 -7.72
N ILE A 17 5.62 7.83 -7.30
CA ILE A 17 6.95 8.10 -7.81
C ILE A 17 7.56 6.81 -8.34
N LEU A 18 8.22 6.88 -9.50
CA LEU A 18 9.03 5.76 -10.01
C LEU A 18 10.48 6.03 -9.66
N ASP A 19 11.10 5.07 -8.95
CA ASP A 19 12.50 5.18 -8.53
C ASP A 19 13.22 3.86 -8.82
N PRO A 20 14.17 3.86 -9.78
CA PRO A 20 14.90 2.64 -10.14
C PRO A 20 15.90 2.16 -9.07
N ASP A 21 16.19 3.01 -8.09
CA ASP A 21 17.24 2.71 -7.10
C ASP A 21 16.71 2.08 -5.82
N ILE A 22 15.39 1.91 -5.67
CA ILE A 22 14.86 1.22 -4.50
C ILE A 22 15.10 -0.29 -4.61
N GLU A 23 15.29 -0.94 -3.46
CA GLU A 23 15.52 -2.39 -3.41
C GLU A 23 14.22 -3.18 -3.60
N GLU A 24 13.15 -2.73 -2.97
CA GLU A 24 11.84 -3.38 -3.08
C GLU A 24 11.18 -3.02 -4.42
N LEU A 25 10.18 -3.82 -4.80
CA LEU A 25 9.35 -3.51 -5.98
C LEU A 25 8.47 -2.29 -5.74
N GLY A 26 8.06 -2.06 -4.49
CA GLY A 26 7.25 -0.91 -4.12
C GLY A 26 7.30 -0.63 -2.64
N SER A 27 6.89 0.57 -2.25
CA SER A 27 6.83 1.00 -0.86
C SER A 27 5.74 2.05 -0.70
N THR A 28 5.07 2.04 0.44
CA THR A 28 4.07 3.05 0.81
C THR A 28 4.51 3.75 2.08
N ILE A 29 4.63 5.06 2.03
CA ILE A 29 5.12 5.88 3.13
C ILE A 29 4.05 6.91 3.50
N PRO A 30 3.45 6.80 4.70
CA PRO A 30 2.59 7.88 5.19
C PRO A 30 3.46 9.04 5.66
N LEU A 31 3.16 10.25 5.19
CA LEU A 31 3.85 11.45 5.64
C LEU A 31 3.06 12.04 6.81
N THR A 32 3.58 11.86 8.01
CA THR A 32 2.91 12.29 9.24
C THR A 32 2.83 13.81 9.33
N GLY A 33 1.73 14.32 9.89
CA GLY A 33 1.51 15.75 10.04
C GLY A 33 0.93 16.46 8.82
N ILE A 34 0.95 15.81 7.65
CA ILE A 34 0.27 16.26 6.45
C ILE A 34 -0.45 15.04 5.87
N ASP A 35 -1.70 15.20 5.50
CA ASP A 35 -2.53 14.09 5.00
C ASP A 35 -2.07 13.63 3.60
N THR A 36 -0.83 13.18 3.51
CA THR A 36 -0.18 12.81 2.25
C THR A 36 0.41 11.43 2.35
N TYR A 37 0.29 10.66 1.27
CA TYR A 37 0.84 9.32 1.16
C TYR A 37 1.74 9.26 -0.07
N LEU A 38 2.92 8.69 0.12
CA LEU A 38 3.90 8.51 -0.95
C LEU A 38 3.96 7.04 -1.32
N VAL A 39 3.72 6.72 -2.58
CA VAL A 39 3.91 5.39 -3.14
C VAL A 39 5.11 5.45 -4.06
N VAL A 40 6.15 4.67 -3.77
CA VAL A 40 7.34 4.58 -4.59
C VAL A 40 7.33 3.21 -5.25
N LEU A 41 7.49 3.18 -6.58
CA LEU A 41 7.49 1.96 -7.35
C LEU A 41 8.82 1.84 -8.10
N LYS A 42 9.37 0.63 -8.12
CA LYS A 42 10.52 0.33 -8.96
C LYS A 42 10.04 0.13 -10.40
N PRO A 43 10.54 0.90 -11.38
CA PRO A 43 10.14 0.69 -12.76
C PRO A 43 10.64 -0.67 -13.25
N VAL A 44 9.71 -1.48 -13.76
CA VAL A 44 10.00 -2.79 -14.35
C VAL A 44 9.36 -2.84 -15.73
N LYS A 45 9.92 -3.66 -16.63
CA LYS A 45 9.42 -3.74 -18.01
C LYS A 45 8.08 -4.44 -18.11
N ASP A 46 7.79 -5.38 -17.20
CA ASP A 46 6.53 -6.09 -17.19
C ASP A 46 5.43 -5.19 -16.58
N LEU A 47 4.54 -4.70 -17.43
CA LEU A 47 3.46 -3.81 -17.01
C LEU A 47 2.46 -4.51 -16.08
N GLN A 48 2.29 -5.84 -16.21
CA GLN A 48 1.42 -6.59 -15.31
C GLN A 48 2.01 -6.64 -13.90
N ALA A 49 3.33 -6.88 -13.81
CA ALA A 49 4.02 -6.87 -12.53
C ALA A 49 3.98 -5.49 -11.88
N LEU A 50 4.16 -4.44 -12.67
CA LEU A 50 4.09 -3.06 -12.17
C LEU A 50 2.68 -2.74 -11.65
N GLY A 51 1.66 -3.14 -12.41
CA GLY A 51 0.26 -2.93 -12.01
C GLY A 51 -0.11 -3.68 -10.73
N ALA A 52 0.37 -4.92 -10.57
CA ALA A 52 0.14 -5.69 -9.35
C ALA A 52 0.82 -5.04 -8.15
N THR A 53 2.04 -4.55 -8.32
CA THR A 53 2.77 -3.83 -7.25
C THR A 53 2.02 -2.55 -6.87
N LEU A 54 1.55 -1.79 -7.86
CA LEU A 54 0.76 -0.59 -7.59
C LEU A 54 -0.51 -0.92 -6.79
N ALA A 55 -1.24 -1.97 -7.17
CA ALA A 55 -2.44 -2.40 -6.46
C ALA A 55 -2.12 -2.78 -5.01
N HIS A 56 -0.99 -3.46 -4.78
CA HIS A 56 -0.51 -3.82 -3.45
C HIS A 56 -0.27 -2.56 -2.59
N GLU A 57 0.48 -1.59 -3.14
CA GLU A 57 0.80 -0.37 -2.40
C GLU A 57 -0.43 0.51 -2.18
N LEU A 58 -1.34 0.60 -3.14
CA LEU A 58 -2.59 1.35 -2.96
C LEU A 58 -3.47 0.71 -1.87
N THR A 59 -3.41 -0.61 -1.69
CA THR A 59 -4.08 -1.26 -0.57
C THR A 59 -3.52 -0.75 0.77
N HIS A 60 -2.20 -0.60 0.87
CA HIS A 60 -1.60 -0.01 2.07
C HIS A 60 -2.06 1.42 2.30
N VAL A 61 -2.16 2.24 1.24
CA VAL A 61 -2.70 3.60 1.36
C VAL A 61 -4.10 3.56 1.98
N ALA A 62 -4.97 2.66 1.48
CA ALA A 62 -6.32 2.52 2.01
C ALA A 62 -6.31 2.10 3.49
N GLN A 63 -5.41 1.19 3.87
CA GLN A 63 -5.26 0.76 5.26
C GLN A 63 -4.88 1.93 6.18
N PHE A 64 -3.96 2.78 5.74
CA PHE A 64 -3.59 3.97 6.51
C PHE A 64 -4.74 4.99 6.57
N VAL A 65 -5.37 5.28 5.43
CA VAL A 65 -6.48 6.25 5.38
C VAL A 65 -7.62 5.83 6.30
N LYS A 66 -7.96 4.54 6.33
CA LYS A 66 -9.02 4.02 7.18
C LYS A 66 -8.63 3.89 8.65
N GLY A 67 -7.34 4.06 8.98
CA GLY A 67 -6.83 3.88 10.33
C GLY A 67 -6.72 2.42 10.75
N THR A 68 -6.95 1.46 9.85
CA THR A 68 -6.80 0.03 10.13
C THR A 68 -5.35 -0.32 10.42
N LEU A 69 -4.43 0.31 9.68
CA LEU A 69 -2.99 0.20 9.87
C LEU A 69 -2.44 1.52 10.38
N GLN A 70 -1.67 1.47 11.46
CA GLN A 70 -1.02 2.63 12.07
C GLN A 70 0.45 2.32 12.32
N VAL A 71 1.32 3.29 12.02
CA VAL A 71 2.75 3.18 12.31
C VAL A 71 3.00 3.74 13.72
N THR A 72 3.79 3.00 14.51
CA THR A 72 4.22 3.44 15.84
C THR A 72 5.75 3.45 15.90
N ALA A 73 6.32 4.02 16.97
CA ALA A 73 7.77 4.07 17.15
C ALA A 73 8.40 2.66 17.26
N ARG A 74 7.64 1.65 17.70
CA ARG A 74 8.15 0.30 17.97
C ARG A 74 7.58 -0.78 17.06
N GLY A 75 6.78 -0.41 16.08
CA GLY A 75 6.15 -1.36 15.18
C GLY A 75 4.92 -0.79 14.54
N LYS A 76 3.91 -1.63 14.37
CA LYS A 76 2.65 -1.24 13.72
C LYS A 76 1.45 -1.75 14.51
N ARG A 77 0.32 -1.06 14.38
CA ARG A 77 -0.96 -1.54 14.88
C ARG A 77 -1.86 -1.91 13.72
N TRP A 78 -2.50 -3.05 13.83
CA TRP A 78 -3.49 -3.53 12.88
C TRP A 78 -4.78 -3.82 13.62
N ARG A 79 -5.83 -3.06 13.29
CA ARG A 79 -7.12 -3.17 13.97
C ARG A 79 -6.98 -3.09 15.49
N GLY A 80 -6.10 -2.21 15.96
CA GLY A 80 -5.82 -2.00 17.38
C GLY A 80 -4.84 -2.96 18.02
N LYS A 81 -4.43 -4.03 17.33
CA LYS A 81 -3.46 -4.99 17.86
C LYS A 81 -2.04 -4.58 17.46
N PHE A 82 -1.12 -4.58 18.42
CA PHE A 82 0.26 -4.21 18.19
C PHE A 82 1.08 -5.38 17.62
N TYR A 83 1.92 -5.07 16.64
CA TYR A 83 2.88 -6.00 16.03
C TYR A 83 4.25 -5.34 16.05
N GLY A 84 5.23 -5.98 16.69
CA GLY A 84 6.59 -5.46 16.80
C GLY A 84 7.36 -5.50 15.50
N LEU A 85 8.49 -4.79 15.47
CA LEU A 85 9.34 -4.68 14.28
C LEU A 85 9.90 -6.03 13.81
N LYS A 86 9.99 -7.02 14.72
CA LYS A 86 10.50 -8.35 14.39
C LYS A 86 9.43 -9.32 13.90
N THR A 87 8.18 -8.87 13.73
CA THR A 87 7.11 -9.72 13.23
C THR A 87 7.48 -10.25 11.85
N PRO A 88 7.50 -11.58 11.63
CA PRO A 88 7.81 -12.13 10.32
C PRO A 88 6.85 -11.62 9.25
N TYR A 89 7.35 -11.42 8.04
CA TYR A 89 6.58 -10.84 6.96
C TYR A 89 5.26 -11.58 6.71
N LEU A 90 5.29 -12.91 6.73
CA LEU A 90 4.10 -13.73 6.49
C LEU A 90 3.07 -13.64 7.63
N ASP A 91 3.46 -13.14 8.80
CA ASP A 91 2.57 -12.96 9.94
C ASP A 91 2.04 -11.52 10.04
N GLN A 92 2.35 -10.67 9.08
CA GLN A 92 1.89 -9.29 9.04
C GLN A 92 0.53 -9.22 8.33
N PRO A 93 -0.58 -8.99 9.06
CA PRO A 93 -1.92 -9.06 8.45
C PRO A 93 -2.15 -7.99 7.37
N TRP A 94 -1.48 -6.85 7.45
CA TRP A 94 -1.58 -5.82 6.42
C TRP A 94 -0.97 -6.29 5.10
N GLU A 95 0.08 -7.11 5.12
CA GLU A 95 0.67 -7.69 3.92
C GLU A 95 -0.20 -8.82 3.36
N VAL A 96 -0.74 -9.67 4.23
CA VAL A 96 -1.66 -10.72 3.82
C VAL A 96 -2.86 -10.12 3.08
N GLN A 97 -3.45 -9.07 3.61
CA GLN A 97 -4.56 -8.39 2.96
C GLN A 97 -4.14 -7.76 1.63
N ALA A 98 -2.96 -7.11 1.58
CA ALA A 98 -2.49 -6.47 0.36
C ALA A 98 -2.26 -7.49 -0.76
N PHE A 99 -1.68 -8.65 -0.43
CA PHE A 99 -1.51 -9.73 -1.40
C PHE A 99 -2.84 -10.29 -1.89
N SER A 100 -3.81 -10.49 -1.00
CA SER A 100 -5.10 -11.03 -1.43
C SER A 100 -5.89 -10.04 -2.29
N LYS A 101 -5.71 -8.74 -2.10
CA LYS A 101 -6.42 -7.71 -2.87
C LYS A 101 -5.73 -7.32 -4.17
N GLN A 102 -4.40 -7.45 -4.27
CA GLN A 102 -3.68 -6.94 -5.43
C GLN A 102 -4.13 -7.57 -6.73
N GLU A 103 -4.37 -8.88 -6.75
CA GLU A 103 -4.80 -9.58 -7.94
C GLU A 103 -6.20 -9.14 -8.34
N ILE A 104 -7.12 -9.04 -7.38
CA ILE A 104 -8.50 -8.61 -7.64
C ILE A 104 -8.54 -7.20 -8.18
N LEU A 105 -7.82 -6.27 -7.55
CA LEU A 105 -7.79 -4.87 -7.98
C LEU A 105 -7.17 -4.72 -9.36
N PHE A 106 -6.11 -5.47 -9.65
CA PHE A 106 -5.45 -5.43 -10.94
C PHE A 106 -6.36 -5.97 -12.05
N ARG A 107 -7.03 -7.08 -11.81
CA ARG A 107 -7.99 -7.63 -12.78
C ARG A 107 -9.09 -6.65 -13.11
N ARG A 108 -9.67 -6.00 -12.10
CA ARG A 108 -10.73 -5.00 -12.33
C ARG A 108 -10.23 -3.80 -13.10
N ALA A 109 -8.97 -3.41 -12.93
CA ALA A 109 -8.39 -2.30 -13.66
C ALA A 109 -8.22 -2.59 -15.14
N ILE A 110 -7.91 -3.84 -15.51
CA ILE A 110 -7.70 -4.23 -16.91
C ILE A 110 -8.96 -4.71 -17.63
N GLU A 111 -10.01 -5.05 -16.90
CA GLU A 111 -11.30 -5.48 -17.49
C GLU A 111 -12.15 -4.30 -17.96
N VAL A 112 -11.75 -3.11 -17.69
CA VAL A 112 -12.43 -1.90 -18.14
C VAL A 112 -12.00 -1.55 -19.57
#